data_ceb1bc8383926ad7141a17c5ae84305f
#
_entry.id   ceb1bc8383926ad7141a17c5ae84305f
#
_cell.length_a   1.000
_cell.length_b   1.000
_cell.length_c   1.000
_cell.angle_alpha   90.00
_cell.angle_beta   90.00
_cell.angle_gamma   90.00
#
_symmetry.space_group_name_H-M   'P 1'
#
loop_
_entity.id
_entity.type
_entity.pdbx_description
1 polymer ?
#
loop_
_entity_poly.entity_id
_entity_poly.type
_entity_poly.pdbx_seq_one_letter_code
_entity_poly.pdbx_strand_id
1 'polypeptide(L)'
;MKRELSGIGMTSQRTRARMIERLRADGIRDERVLAAMAAVPRHIFVEEALASRAYEDMALPIGLKQTISQPYIVARMIELLAAGRELGKTLEIGAGCGYQAAVLAQLAKEVYA
;
A
#
# COMPACT_ATOMS: atom_id res chain seq x y z
N MET A 1 13.52 8.96 15.89
CA MET A 1 12.14 8.97 16.36
C MET A 1 11.33 7.91 15.64
N LYS A 2 10.62 7.10 16.40
CA LYS A 2 9.79 6.05 15.81
C LYS A 2 8.44 6.63 15.40
N ARG A 3 7.98 6.25 14.20
CA ARG A 3 6.62 6.55 13.76
C ARG A 3 5.68 5.51 14.34
N GLU A 4 4.50 5.92 14.69
CA GLU A 4 3.48 5.01 15.16
C GLU A 4 2.86 4.24 14.00
N LEU A 5 2.77 2.91 14.14
CA LEU A 5 2.20 2.06 13.08
C LEU A 5 0.71 2.32 12.90
N SER A 6 -0.01 2.56 13.99
CA SER A 6 -1.45 2.86 13.91
C SER A 6 -1.72 4.31 13.51
N GLY A 7 -0.76 5.22 13.77
CA GLY A 7 -0.88 6.62 13.42
C GLY A 7 -1.88 7.40 14.25
N ILE A 8 -1.91 8.71 14.02
CA ILE A 8 -2.88 9.63 14.61
C ILE A 8 -3.29 10.63 13.54
N GLY A 9 -4.43 11.30 13.71
CA GLY A 9 -4.91 12.29 12.75
C GLY A 9 -5.01 11.70 11.35
N MET A 10 -4.32 12.31 10.38
CA MET A 10 -4.36 11.88 8.98
C MET A 10 -3.60 10.57 8.72
N THR A 11 -2.91 10.04 9.73
CA THR A 11 -2.25 8.73 9.63
C THR A 11 -2.96 7.67 10.47
N SER A 12 -4.14 8.00 11.03
CA SER A 12 -4.89 7.12 11.90
C SER A 12 -5.48 5.92 11.17
N GLN A 13 -5.90 4.93 11.94
CA GLN A 13 -6.62 3.78 11.39
C GLN A 13 -7.93 4.19 10.72
N ARG A 14 -8.58 5.22 11.22
CA ARG A 14 -9.79 5.76 10.60
C ARG A 14 -9.51 6.29 9.20
N THR A 15 -8.43 7.04 9.04
CA THR A 15 -8.02 7.57 7.73
C THR A 15 -7.64 6.45 6.78
N ARG A 16 -6.95 5.44 7.30
CA ARG A 16 -6.61 4.25 6.50
C ARG A 16 -7.87 3.52 6.06
N ALA A 17 -8.83 3.36 6.95
CA ALA A 17 -10.10 2.71 6.63
C ALA A 17 -10.87 3.47 5.55
N ARG A 18 -10.82 4.80 5.56
CA ARG A 18 -11.42 5.63 4.52
C ARG A 18 -10.75 5.40 3.17
N MET A 19 -9.44 5.21 3.15
CA MET A 19 -8.73 4.85 1.93
C MET A 19 -9.27 3.54 1.37
N ILE A 20 -9.47 2.54 2.22
CA ILE A 20 -10.00 1.24 1.80
C ILE A 20 -11.40 1.39 1.21
N GLU A 21 -12.27 2.18 1.86
CA GLU A 21 -13.62 2.41 1.35
C GLU A 21 -13.60 3.13 -0.01
N ARG A 22 -12.68 4.07 -0.18
CA ARG A 22 -12.51 4.77 -1.44
C ARG A 22 -12.03 3.80 -2.54
N LEU A 23 -11.08 2.92 -2.23
CA LEU A 23 -10.61 1.90 -3.17
C LEU A 23 -11.75 0.99 -3.61
N ARG A 24 -12.58 0.58 -2.65
CA ARG A 24 -13.75 -0.24 -2.94
C ARG A 24 -14.73 0.50 -3.86
N ALA A 25 -14.97 1.76 -3.57
CA ALA A 25 -15.85 2.60 -4.39
C ALA A 25 -15.29 2.80 -5.80
N ASP A 26 -13.97 2.83 -5.94
CA ASP A 26 -13.28 3.01 -7.21
C ASP A 26 -13.13 1.71 -8.00
N GLY A 27 -13.66 0.60 -7.49
CA GLY A 27 -13.77 -0.63 -8.25
C GLY A 27 -12.84 -1.77 -7.84
N ILE A 28 -12.07 -1.61 -6.78
CA ILE A 28 -11.26 -2.72 -6.25
C ILE A 28 -12.22 -3.70 -5.57
N ARG A 29 -12.27 -4.93 -6.09
CA ARG A 29 -13.24 -5.93 -5.63
C ARG A 29 -12.64 -7.09 -4.86
N ASP A 30 -11.35 -7.34 -5.00
CA ASP A 30 -10.70 -8.45 -4.30
C ASP A 30 -10.51 -8.10 -2.84
N GLU A 31 -11.29 -8.74 -1.96
CA GLU A 31 -11.25 -8.46 -0.52
C GLU A 31 -9.89 -8.79 0.10
N ARG A 32 -9.14 -9.73 -0.48
CA ARG A 32 -7.79 -10.04 0.00
C ARG A 32 -6.86 -8.85 -0.23
N VAL A 33 -6.98 -8.18 -1.39
CA VAL A 33 -6.18 -7.00 -1.70
C VAL A 33 -6.55 -5.87 -0.75
N LEU A 34 -7.84 -5.65 -0.53
CA LEU A 34 -8.30 -4.60 0.38
C LEU A 34 -7.82 -4.86 1.80
N ALA A 35 -7.89 -6.11 2.26
CA ALA A 35 -7.40 -6.48 3.59
C ALA A 35 -5.89 -6.28 3.71
N ALA A 36 -5.13 -6.61 2.68
CA ALA A 36 -3.69 -6.40 2.66
C ALA A 36 -3.35 -4.91 2.75
N MET A 37 -4.05 -4.09 1.98
CA MET A 37 -3.86 -2.63 2.02
C MET A 37 -4.24 -2.05 3.38
N ALA A 38 -5.26 -2.61 4.02
CA ALA A 38 -5.66 -2.18 5.36
C ALA A 38 -4.62 -2.54 6.42
N ALA A 39 -3.92 -3.66 6.24
CA ALA A 39 -2.94 -4.15 7.20
C ALA A 39 -1.62 -3.39 7.18
N VAL A 40 -1.26 -2.79 6.03
CA VAL A 40 0.06 -2.15 5.87
C VAL A 40 -0.04 -0.65 6.15
N PRO A 41 0.73 -0.14 7.11
CA PRO A 41 0.71 1.29 7.44
C PRO A 41 1.51 2.09 6.41
N ARG A 42 0.85 2.53 5.36
CA ARG A 42 1.48 3.23 4.23
C ARG A 42 2.29 4.46 4.69
N HIS A 43 1.85 5.14 5.74
CA HIS A 43 2.49 6.37 6.19
C HIS A 43 3.94 6.18 6.67
N ILE A 44 4.33 4.97 7.07
CA ILE A 44 5.71 4.74 7.50
C ILE A 44 6.67 4.54 6.33
N PHE A 45 6.15 4.42 5.11
CA PHE A 45 6.96 4.22 3.89
C PHE A 45 7.27 5.54 3.17
N VAL A 46 6.70 6.65 3.63
CA VAL A 46 6.98 7.98 3.06
C VAL A 46 7.75 8.81 4.07
N GLU A 47 8.34 9.93 3.61
CA GLU A 47 9.02 10.85 4.51
C GLU A 47 8.02 11.42 5.52
N GLU A 48 8.48 11.70 6.74
CA GLU A 48 7.60 12.22 7.81
C GLU A 48 6.87 13.48 7.36
N ALA A 49 7.52 14.34 6.61
CA ALA A 49 6.91 15.58 6.12
C ALA A 49 5.69 15.31 5.24
N LEU A 50 5.59 14.13 4.63
CA LEU A 50 4.50 13.76 3.74
C LEU A 50 3.53 12.75 4.35
N ALA A 51 3.77 12.34 5.59
CA ALA A 51 2.98 11.28 6.23
C ALA A 51 1.49 11.63 6.29
N SER A 52 1.13 12.89 6.50
CA SER A 52 -0.28 13.32 6.55
C SER A 52 -1.01 13.13 5.22
N ARG A 53 -0.28 12.96 4.12
CA ARG A 53 -0.84 12.78 2.78
C ARG A 53 -0.77 11.33 2.30
N ALA A 54 -0.25 10.43 3.14
CA ALA A 54 0.04 9.06 2.73
C ALA A 54 -1.19 8.27 2.27
N TYR A 55 -2.36 8.60 2.81
CA TYR A 55 -3.59 7.88 2.49
C TYR A 55 -4.46 8.57 1.45
N GLU A 56 -4.00 9.66 0.86
CA GLU A 56 -4.64 10.26 -0.29
C GLU A 56 -4.35 9.42 -1.54
N ASP A 57 -5.25 9.44 -2.52
CA ASP A 57 -5.05 8.67 -3.74
C ASP A 57 -4.15 9.41 -4.71
N MET A 58 -2.88 9.48 -4.36
CA MET A 58 -1.87 10.16 -5.15
C MET A 58 -0.50 9.54 -4.96
N ALA A 59 0.35 9.68 -5.97
CA ALA A 59 1.74 9.31 -5.86
C ALA A 59 2.48 10.36 -5.03
N LEU A 60 3.49 9.93 -4.28
CA LEU A 60 4.29 10.84 -3.46
C LEU A 60 5.78 10.57 -3.72
N PRO A 61 6.62 11.60 -3.63
CA PRO A 61 8.07 11.40 -3.78
C PRO A 61 8.65 10.62 -2.60
N ILE A 62 9.63 9.75 -2.87
CA ILE A 62 10.33 8.97 -1.85
C ILE A 62 11.85 9.13 -1.92
N GLY A 63 12.32 10.15 -2.66
CA GLY A 63 13.74 10.38 -2.85
C GLY A 63 14.28 9.71 -4.11
N LEU A 64 15.52 10.06 -4.50
CA LEU A 64 16.19 9.52 -5.68
C LEU A 64 15.35 9.64 -6.96
N LYS A 65 14.53 10.69 -7.06
CA LYS A 65 13.61 10.93 -8.18
C LYS A 65 12.59 9.82 -8.40
N GLN A 66 12.30 9.06 -7.35
CA GLN A 66 11.30 7.99 -7.39
C GLN A 66 10.05 8.40 -6.62
N THR A 67 8.97 7.66 -6.84
CA THR A 67 7.70 7.89 -6.15
C THR A 67 7.14 6.58 -5.63
N ILE A 68 6.33 6.67 -4.57
CA ILE A 68 5.44 5.60 -4.18
C ILE A 68 4.17 5.80 -5.02
N SER A 69 3.70 4.74 -5.68
CA SER A 69 2.51 4.85 -6.53
C SER A 69 1.26 5.12 -5.70
N GLN A 70 0.27 5.80 -6.31
CA GLN A 70 -0.98 6.05 -5.63
C GLN A 70 -1.66 4.75 -5.20
N PRO A 71 -2.42 4.77 -4.09
CA PRO A 71 -3.03 3.55 -3.55
C PRO A 71 -3.87 2.76 -4.57
N TYR A 72 -4.66 3.44 -5.39
CA TYR A 72 -5.47 2.75 -6.38
C TYR A 72 -4.60 1.94 -7.36
N ILE A 73 -3.49 2.51 -7.82
CA ILE A 73 -2.61 1.84 -8.78
C ILE A 73 -1.99 0.59 -8.14
N VAL A 74 -1.51 0.70 -6.89
CA VAL A 74 -0.95 -0.43 -6.17
C VAL A 74 -2.01 -1.53 -6.02
N ALA A 75 -3.20 -1.16 -5.56
CA ALA A 75 -4.29 -2.11 -5.35
C ALA A 75 -4.71 -2.79 -6.65
N ARG A 76 -4.84 -2.03 -7.74
CA ARG A 76 -5.29 -2.58 -9.02
C ARG A 76 -4.24 -3.51 -9.63
N MET A 77 -2.97 -3.15 -9.55
CA MET A 77 -1.89 -4.01 -10.05
C MET A 77 -1.86 -5.34 -9.31
N ILE A 78 -1.98 -5.31 -7.99
CA ILE A 78 -1.98 -6.53 -7.19
C ILE A 78 -3.23 -7.35 -7.45
N GLU A 79 -4.39 -6.69 -7.59
CA GLU A 79 -5.64 -7.37 -7.92
C GLU A 79 -5.54 -8.12 -9.25
N LEU A 80 -4.96 -7.49 -10.26
CA LEU A 80 -4.76 -8.14 -11.57
C LEU A 80 -3.77 -9.31 -11.47
N LEU A 81 -2.70 -9.13 -10.71
CA LEU A 81 -1.71 -10.18 -10.52
C LEU A 81 -2.30 -11.39 -9.81
N ALA A 82 -3.10 -11.14 -8.78
CA ALA A 82 -3.66 -12.19 -7.95
C ALA A 82 -4.93 -12.83 -8.52
N ALA A 83 -5.45 -12.33 -9.62
CA ALA A 83 -6.75 -12.64 -10.19
C ALA A 83 -7.16 -14.13 -10.06
N GLY A 84 -7.95 -14.44 -9.04
CA GLY A 84 -8.50 -15.77 -8.82
C GLY A 84 -7.51 -16.85 -8.40
N ARG A 85 -6.28 -16.48 -8.03
CA ARG A 85 -5.24 -17.44 -7.64
C ARG A 85 -4.51 -17.01 -6.39
N GLU A 86 -3.81 -17.93 -5.76
CA GLU A 86 -2.93 -17.62 -4.67
C GLU A 86 -1.54 -17.32 -5.21
N LEU A 87 -0.88 -16.31 -4.61
CA LEU A 87 0.48 -15.95 -4.99
C LEU A 87 1.46 -16.80 -4.21
N GLY A 88 2.37 -17.45 -4.92
CA GLY A 88 3.47 -18.20 -4.32
C GLY A 88 4.67 -17.29 -4.11
N LYS A 89 5.80 -17.66 -4.71
CA LYS A 89 7.00 -16.81 -4.70
C LYS A 89 6.79 -15.69 -5.71
N THR A 90 7.03 -14.47 -5.28
CA THR A 90 6.80 -13.28 -6.10
C THR A 90 8.06 -12.42 -6.10
N LEU A 91 8.47 -11.98 -7.28
CA LEU A 91 9.59 -11.06 -7.44
C LEU A 91 9.03 -9.69 -7.84
N GLU A 92 9.46 -8.66 -7.12
CA GLU A 92 9.15 -7.28 -7.47
C GLU A 92 10.41 -6.59 -7.98
N ILE A 93 10.32 -5.97 -9.14
CA ILE A 93 11.41 -5.19 -9.72
C ILE A 93 11.08 -3.71 -9.51
N GLY A 94 12.06 -2.95 -8.99
CA GLY A 94 11.85 -1.53 -8.71
C GLY A 94 11.02 -1.30 -7.45
N ALA A 95 11.38 -1.98 -6.35
CA ALA A 95 10.63 -1.94 -5.10
C ALA A 95 10.52 -0.55 -4.47
N GLY A 96 11.42 0.36 -4.80
CA GLY A 96 11.40 1.70 -4.24
C GLY A 96 11.53 1.69 -2.72
N CYS A 97 10.51 2.20 -2.03
CA CYS A 97 10.49 2.26 -0.56
C CYS A 97 10.03 0.96 0.11
N GLY A 98 9.64 -0.04 -0.68
CA GLY A 98 9.19 -1.33 -0.14
C GLY A 98 7.70 -1.42 0.20
N TYR A 99 6.93 -0.39 -0.06
CA TYR A 99 5.50 -0.42 0.27
C TYR A 99 4.75 -1.52 -0.47
N GLN A 100 4.93 -1.61 -1.79
CA GLN A 100 4.24 -2.62 -2.59
C GLN A 100 4.69 -4.03 -2.19
N ALA A 101 5.98 -4.21 -1.88
CA ALA A 101 6.49 -5.48 -1.36
C ALA A 101 5.83 -5.86 -0.05
N ALA A 102 5.61 -4.88 0.84
CA ALA A 102 4.94 -5.12 2.12
C ALA A 102 3.48 -5.55 1.91
N VAL A 103 2.77 -4.93 0.96
CA VAL A 103 1.40 -5.31 0.63
C VAL A 103 1.38 -6.72 0.03
N LEU A 104 2.28 -7.00 -0.92
CA LEU A 104 2.39 -8.33 -1.53
C LEU A 104 2.68 -9.42 -0.49
N ALA A 105 3.49 -9.10 0.54
CA ALA A 105 3.83 -10.05 1.59
C ALA A 105 2.63 -10.50 2.40
N GLN A 106 1.53 -9.75 2.37
CA GLN A 106 0.28 -10.16 3.01
C GLN A 106 -0.45 -11.24 2.20
N LEU A 107 -0.12 -11.40 0.94
CA LEU A 107 -0.83 -12.30 0.00
C LEU A 107 0.04 -13.42 -0.53
N ALA A 108 1.33 -13.18 -0.72
CA ALA A 108 2.25 -14.13 -1.32
C ALA A 108 2.95 -14.96 -0.24
N LYS A 109 3.37 -16.18 -0.59
CA LYS A 109 4.16 -17.01 0.32
C LYS A 109 5.54 -16.41 0.56
N GLU A 110 6.16 -15.87 -0.48
CA GLU A 110 7.48 -15.24 -0.41
C GLU A 110 7.51 -14.07 -1.37
N VAL A 111 8.14 -12.97 -0.96
CA VAL A 111 8.36 -11.81 -1.82
C VAL A 111 9.84 -11.50 -1.85
N TYR A 112 10.35 -11.33 -3.05
CA TYR A 112 11.73 -10.90 -3.32
C TYR A 112 11.67 -9.54 -4.03
N ALA A 113 12.30 -8.55 -3.43
CA ALA A 113 12.27 -7.19 -3.95
C ALA A 113 13.67 -6.66 -4.22
#